data_0cfcbaa014522b1cfbb953255c3422b6
#
_entry.id   0cfcbaa014522b1cfbb953255c3422b6
#
_cell.length_a   1.000
_cell.length_b   1.000
_cell.length_c   1.000
_cell.angle_alpha   90.00
_cell.angle_beta   90.00
_cell.angle_gamma   90.00
#
_symmetry.space_group_name_H-M   'P 1'
#
loop_
_entity.id
_entity.type
_entity.pdbx_description
1 polymer ?
#
loop_
_entity_poly.entity_id
_entity_poly.type
_entity_poly.pdbx_seq_one_letter_code
_entity_poly.pdbx_strand_id
1 'polypeptide(L)'
;PVAQVTAGAASTTGWYEGDYNIPTQSGAALGDSNTGMHLTIGVLAALAQREKTGEGCYVYQSMHNACLNLCRIKTRDQLTLDRIGYLTQFPQYPDGKFGDCVPRSGNTEGSGVLGWTYKCKNWANDPNDYVYVILQRGAKDFELACHALGFDDWLTNPDFNTADARDKHKNEVWARIQEFCITKTKFEVTELLSKAGVPVGPVLNTKEIMTDPHN
;
A
#
# COMPACT_ATOMS: atom_id res chain seq x y z
N PRO A 1 -6.39 19.46 -2.53
CA PRO A 1 -5.28 19.17 -3.46
C PRO A 1 -3.96 19.78 -3.02
N VAL A 2 -3.88 21.09 -2.76
CA VAL A 2 -2.62 21.81 -2.44
C VAL A 2 -1.88 21.16 -1.28
N ALA A 3 -2.55 20.85 -0.18
CA ALA A 3 -1.94 20.19 0.98
C ALA A 3 -1.32 18.82 0.65
N GLN A 4 -1.92 18.03 -0.25
CA GLN A 4 -1.35 16.75 -0.71
C GLN A 4 -0.04 16.95 -1.49
N VAL A 5 0.00 17.96 -2.35
CA VAL A 5 1.18 18.26 -3.15
C VAL A 5 2.32 18.75 -2.26
N THR A 6 2.06 19.72 -1.39
CA THR A 6 3.08 20.33 -0.54
C THR A 6 3.58 19.45 0.60
N ALA A 7 2.79 18.46 1.03
CA ALA A 7 3.16 17.50 2.07
C ALA A 7 3.86 16.22 1.51
N GLY A 8 4.13 16.16 0.22
CA GLY A 8 4.89 15.07 -0.39
C GLY A 8 4.05 13.87 -0.86
N ALA A 9 2.72 13.86 -0.69
CA ALA A 9 1.89 12.75 -1.14
C ALA A 9 1.96 12.58 -2.67
N ALA A 10 1.82 13.67 -3.42
CA ALA A 10 1.81 13.60 -4.89
C ALA A 10 3.17 13.23 -5.50
N SER A 11 4.28 13.59 -4.86
CA SER A 11 5.62 13.24 -5.36
C SER A 11 5.92 11.75 -5.27
N THR A 12 5.29 11.04 -4.33
CA THR A 12 5.50 9.61 -4.08
C THR A 12 4.34 8.73 -4.52
N THR A 13 3.25 9.32 -5.02
CA THR A 13 2.08 8.64 -5.56
C THR A 13 2.12 8.65 -7.09
N GLY A 14 1.67 7.56 -7.69
CA GLY A 14 1.56 7.39 -9.13
C GLY A 14 2.52 6.36 -9.69
N TRP A 15 2.40 6.15 -11.00
CA TRP A 15 3.25 5.24 -11.74
C TRP A 15 4.59 5.90 -12.07
N TYR A 16 5.61 5.14 -12.42
CA TYR A 16 6.99 5.61 -12.55
C TYR A 16 7.61 5.35 -13.92
N GLU A 17 6.83 4.94 -14.92
CA GLU A 17 7.30 4.60 -16.26
C GLU A 17 6.72 5.52 -17.33
N GLY A 18 7.55 5.89 -18.29
CA GLY A 18 7.18 6.65 -19.49
C GLY A 18 6.40 7.92 -19.15
N ASP A 19 5.36 8.19 -19.92
CA ASP A 19 4.49 9.36 -19.78
C ASP A 19 3.67 9.37 -18.48
N TYR A 20 3.62 8.24 -17.77
CA TYR A 20 2.94 8.12 -16.47
C TYR A 20 3.83 8.51 -15.27
N ASN A 21 5.10 8.84 -15.50
CA ASN A 21 6.01 9.30 -14.46
C ASN A 21 5.78 10.77 -14.08
N ILE A 22 4.57 11.09 -13.67
CA ILE A 22 4.17 12.43 -13.22
C ILE A 22 3.67 12.39 -11.77
N PRO A 23 3.85 13.47 -10.99
CA PRO A 23 3.26 13.57 -9.66
C PRO A 23 1.74 13.40 -9.73
N THR A 24 1.20 12.46 -8.96
CA THR A 24 -0.21 12.11 -9.02
C THR A 24 -0.91 12.38 -7.70
N GLN A 25 -2.00 13.10 -7.75
CA GLN A 25 -2.87 13.34 -6.61
C GLN A 25 -3.76 12.12 -6.36
N SER A 26 -3.99 11.77 -5.09
CA SER A 26 -5.01 10.79 -4.72
C SER A 26 -6.40 11.25 -5.12
N GLY A 27 -7.24 10.34 -5.62
CA GLY A 27 -8.66 10.58 -5.86
C GLY A 27 -9.47 10.80 -4.58
N ALA A 28 -9.00 10.27 -3.44
CA ALA A 28 -9.61 10.49 -2.14
C ALA A 28 -9.25 11.88 -1.58
N ALA A 29 -10.18 12.49 -0.83
CA ALA A 29 -10.01 13.79 -0.19
C ALA A 29 -9.13 13.69 1.08
N LEU A 30 -7.86 13.31 0.93
CA LEU A 30 -6.93 13.06 2.03
C LEU A 30 -6.75 14.29 2.94
N GLY A 31 -6.68 15.48 2.36
CA GLY A 31 -6.49 16.72 3.12
C GLY A 31 -7.68 17.01 4.03
N ASP A 32 -8.87 17.04 3.47
CA ASP A 32 -10.09 17.44 4.17
C ASP A 32 -10.47 16.43 5.26
N SER A 33 -10.67 15.18 4.87
CA SER A 33 -11.12 14.12 5.80
C SER A 33 -10.12 13.84 6.91
N ASN A 34 -8.81 13.76 6.58
CA ASN A 34 -7.78 13.48 7.58
C ASN A 34 -7.61 14.66 8.55
N THR A 35 -7.71 15.90 8.07
CA THR A 35 -7.67 17.09 8.93
C THR A 35 -8.86 17.12 9.89
N GLY A 36 -10.06 16.81 9.40
CA GLY A 36 -11.27 16.71 10.22
C GLY A 36 -11.12 15.68 11.34
N MET A 37 -10.60 14.50 11.03
CA MET A 37 -10.33 13.46 12.04
C MET A 37 -9.30 13.90 13.08
N HIS A 38 -8.18 14.49 12.67
CA HIS A 38 -7.17 15.00 13.61
C HIS A 38 -7.72 16.12 14.50
N LEU A 39 -8.51 17.04 13.92
CA LEU A 39 -9.16 18.10 14.70
C LEU A 39 -10.14 17.52 15.72
N THR A 40 -10.93 16.53 15.33
CA THR A 40 -11.86 15.84 16.25
C THR A 40 -11.12 15.19 17.42
N ILE A 41 -10.00 14.52 17.18
CA ILE A 41 -9.15 13.94 18.22
C ILE A 41 -8.65 15.05 19.17
N GLY A 42 -8.18 16.17 18.62
CA GLY A 42 -7.72 17.31 19.39
C GLY A 42 -8.83 17.91 20.26
N VAL A 43 -10.04 18.06 19.71
CA VAL A 43 -11.22 18.57 20.47
C VAL A 43 -11.61 17.60 21.60
N LEU A 44 -11.63 16.31 21.34
CA LEU A 44 -11.93 15.31 22.39
C LEU A 44 -10.87 15.34 23.51
N ALA A 45 -9.60 15.46 23.17
CA ALA A 45 -8.54 15.61 24.17
C ALA A 45 -8.70 16.89 25.01
N ALA A 46 -9.04 18.02 24.36
CA ALA A 46 -9.31 19.29 25.03
C ALA A 46 -10.52 19.21 25.97
N LEU A 47 -11.58 18.53 25.57
CA LEU A 47 -12.74 18.28 26.43
C LEU A 47 -12.37 17.44 27.66
N ALA A 48 -11.63 16.36 27.47
CA ALA A 48 -11.15 15.53 28.58
C ALA A 48 -10.22 16.30 29.55
N GLN A 49 -9.41 17.23 29.04
CA GLN A 49 -8.61 18.14 29.86
C GLN A 49 -9.51 19.09 30.64
N ARG A 50 -10.48 19.72 29.97
CA ARG A 50 -11.42 20.67 30.62
C ARG A 50 -12.20 20.03 31.77
N GLU A 51 -12.63 18.76 31.64
CA GLU A 51 -13.29 18.02 32.72
C GLU A 51 -12.44 17.89 33.99
N LYS A 52 -11.09 17.85 33.82
CA LYS A 52 -10.15 17.72 34.95
C LYS A 52 -9.71 19.06 35.52
N THR A 53 -9.54 20.05 34.66
CA THR A 53 -8.92 21.34 35.04
C THR A 53 -9.91 22.49 35.17
N GLY A 54 -11.10 22.36 34.58
CA GLY A 54 -12.06 23.45 34.43
C GLY A 54 -11.71 24.48 33.34
N GLU A 55 -10.54 24.32 32.68
CA GLU A 55 -10.02 25.29 31.71
C GLU A 55 -10.25 24.81 30.28
N GLY A 56 -10.69 25.71 29.40
CA GLY A 56 -10.78 25.50 27.96
C GLY A 56 -9.48 25.83 27.27
N CYS A 57 -9.31 25.32 26.04
CA CYS A 57 -8.17 25.68 25.20
C CYS A 57 -8.57 25.83 23.72
N TYR A 58 -7.72 26.49 22.94
CA TYR A 58 -7.87 26.57 21.50
C TYR A 58 -7.20 25.39 20.84
N VAL A 59 -7.94 24.69 19.94
CA VAL A 59 -7.44 23.54 19.17
C VAL A 59 -7.26 23.98 17.72
N TYR A 60 -6.08 23.76 17.17
CA TYR A 60 -5.72 24.09 15.78
C TYR A 60 -5.12 22.90 15.06
N GLN A 61 -5.51 22.70 13.81
CA GLN A 61 -4.95 21.69 12.91
C GLN A 61 -4.87 22.24 11.48
N SER A 62 -3.70 22.12 10.83
CA SER A 62 -3.54 22.48 9.43
C SER A 62 -3.70 21.28 8.52
N MET A 63 -4.25 21.48 7.32
CA MET A 63 -4.35 20.44 6.29
C MET A 63 -2.98 19.90 5.87
N HIS A 64 -1.97 20.78 5.81
CA HIS A 64 -0.61 20.39 5.48
C HIS A 64 -0.04 19.37 6.49
N ASN A 65 -0.16 19.67 7.80
CA ASN A 65 0.33 18.76 8.84
C ASN A 65 -0.42 17.43 8.86
N ALA A 66 -1.73 17.46 8.59
CA ALA A 66 -2.52 16.24 8.47
C ALA A 66 -2.06 15.36 7.29
N CYS A 67 -1.83 15.96 6.12
CA CYS A 67 -1.28 15.26 4.95
C CYS A 67 0.15 14.76 5.21
N LEU A 68 1.00 15.55 5.86
CA LEU A 68 2.37 15.16 6.21
C LEU A 68 2.38 13.91 7.12
N ASN A 69 1.44 13.83 8.08
CA ASN A 69 1.29 12.63 8.90
C ASN A 69 0.95 11.38 8.07
N LEU A 70 0.14 11.50 7.02
CA LEU A 70 -0.13 10.36 6.09
C LEU A 70 1.12 9.96 5.30
N CYS A 71 2.00 10.90 5.00
CA CYS A 71 3.24 10.66 4.27
C CYS A 71 4.39 10.12 5.15
N ARG A 72 4.16 9.84 6.45
CA ARG A 72 5.19 9.43 7.40
C ARG A 72 6.03 8.22 6.97
N ILE A 73 5.45 7.26 6.23
CA ILE A 73 6.19 6.10 5.71
C ILE A 73 7.23 6.56 4.70
N LYS A 74 6.87 7.45 3.78
CA LYS A 74 7.79 7.99 2.77
C LYS A 74 8.85 8.91 3.38
N THR A 75 8.51 9.65 4.42
CA THR A 75 9.48 10.42 5.22
C THR A 75 10.47 9.50 5.94
N ARG A 76 10.01 8.38 6.50
CA ARG A 76 10.88 7.34 7.07
C ARG A 76 11.79 6.74 6.01
N ASP A 77 11.27 6.43 4.83
CA ASP A 77 12.04 5.88 3.72
C ASP A 77 13.13 6.88 3.28
N GLN A 78 12.82 8.20 3.24
CA GLN A 78 13.81 9.24 2.97
C GLN A 78 14.92 9.27 4.02
N LEU A 79 14.58 9.23 5.31
CA LEU A 79 15.57 9.17 6.38
C LEU A 79 16.45 7.92 6.31
N THR A 80 15.89 6.81 5.84
CA THR A 80 16.65 5.57 5.60
C THR A 80 17.59 5.74 4.41
N LEU A 81 17.10 6.30 3.30
CA LEU A 81 17.89 6.61 2.13
C LEU A 81 19.09 7.52 2.47
N ASP A 82 18.83 8.61 3.20
CA ASP A 82 19.86 9.56 3.62
C ASP A 82 20.96 8.90 4.47
N ARG A 83 20.60 7.87 5.25
CA ARG A 83 21.52 7.18 6.15
C ARG A 83 22.33 6.08 5.49
N ILE A 84 21.74 5.30 4.58
CA ILE A 84 22.38 4.10 4.01
C ILE A 84 22.59 4.18 2.48
N GLY A 85 22.02 5.17 1.82
CA GLY A 85 22.25 5.46 0.41
C GLY A 85 21.50 4.57 -0.58
N TYR A 86 20.60 3.69 -0.13
CA TYR A 86 19.80 2.83 -1.02
C TYR A 86 18.50 2.35 -0.35
N LEU A 87 17.51 1.97 -1.20
CA LEU A 87 16.27 1.30 -0.79
C LEU A 87 15.92 0.21 -1.81
N THR A 88 15.63 -1.00 -1.35
CA THR A 88 15.44 -2.17 -2.21
C THR A 88 13.98 -2.46 -2.59
N GLN A 89 13.01 -1.74 -2.01
CA GLN A 89 11.59 -1.99 -2.27
C GLN A 89 11.10 -1.54 -3.66
N PHE A 90 11.86 -0.74 -4.37
CA PHE A 90 11.45 -0.18 -5.67
C PHE A 90 11.93 -1.06 -6.83
N PRO A 91 11.03 -1.75 -7.56
CA PRO A 91 11.42 -2.71 -8.61
C PRO A 91 12.08 -2.07 -9.83
N GLN A 92 11.80 -0.78 -10.09
CA GLN A 92 12.42 0.00 -11.14
C GLN A 92 13.91 0.31 -10.88
N TYR A 93 14.37 0.08 -9.66
CA TYR A 93 15.76 0.29 -9.23
C TYR A 93 16.29 -0.99 -8.56
N PRO A 94 16.70 -2.01 -9.32
CA PRO A 94 17.08 -3.32 -8.78
C PRO A 94 18.26 -3.28 -7.80
N ASP A 95 19.18 -2.31 -7.99
CA ASP A 95 20.31 -2.06 -7.08
C ASP A 95 19.96 -1.15 -5.90
N GLY A 96 18.73 -0.67 -5.84
CA GLY A 96 18.23 0.24 -4.80
C GLY A 96 18.74 1.68 -4.89
N LYS A 97 19.44 2.04 -5.97
CA LYS A 97 20.05 3.37 -6.16
C LYS A 97 19.25 4.19 -7.18
N PHE A 98 18.73 5.33 -6.75
CA PHE A 98 17.85 6.19 -7.56
C PHE A 98 18.01 7.70 -7.28
N GLY A 99 19.13 8.13 -6.69
CA GLY A 99 19.39 9.52 -6.32
C GLY A 99 18.93 9.89 -4.91
N ASP A 100 18.67 11.17 -4.66
CA ASP A 100 18.53 11.73 -3.32
C ASP A 100 17.10 11.75 -2.78
N CYS A 101 16.10 11.37 -3.58
CA CYS A 101 14.69 11.47 -3.21
C CYS A 101 13.96 10.14 -3.40
N VAL A 102 13.11 9.79 -2.46
CA VAL A 102 12.22 8.62 -2.56
C VAL A 102 11.33 8.74 -3.81
N PRO A 103 11.36 7.74 -4.71
CA PRO A 103 10.62 7.78 -5.95
C PRO A 103 9.13 7.48 -5.76
N ARG A 104 8.35 7.64 -6.84
CA ARG A 104 6.96 7.17 -6.89
C ARG A 104 6.89 5.66 -6.70
N SER A 105 5.88 5.22 -5.96
CA SER A 105 5.80 3.83 -5.49
C SER A 105 5.12 2.88 -6.49
N GLY A 106 4.36 3.39 -7.46
CA GLY A 106 3.44 2.51 -8.19
C GLY A 106 2.55 1.74 -7.20
N ASN A 107 2.57 0.44 -7.31
CA ASN A 107 1.84 -0.47 -6.40
C ASN A 107 2.73 -1.09 -5.31
N THR A 108 3.99 -0.64 -5.15
CA THR A 108 4.86 -1.15 -4.09
C THR A 108 4.41 -0.67 -2.71
N GLU A 109 4.44 -1.57 -1.75
CA GLU A 109 4.21 -1.28 -0.36
C GLU A 109 5.53 -0.88 0.32
N GLY A 110 5.51 0.23 1.07
CA GLY A 110 6.72 0.80 1.68
C GLY A 110 7.18 0.12 2.97
N SER A 111 6.55 -0.99 3.39
CA SER A 111 6.85 -1.69 4.65
C SER A 111 7.77 -2.89 4.50
N GLY A 112 8.26 -3.19 3.28
CA GLY A 112 9.12 -4.34 3.00
C GLY A 112 8.37 -5.67 2.92
N VAL A 113 7.05 -5.67 2.80
CA VAL A 113 6.25 -6.83 2.41
C VAL A 113 6.03 -6.85 0.90
N LEU A 114 5.90 -8.04 0.33
CA LEU A 114 5.64 -8.20 -1.10
C LEU A 114 4.15 -8.03 -1.39
N GLY A 115 3.68 -6.77 -1.41
CA GLY A 115 2.35 -6.40 -1.84
C GLY A 115 2.34 -5.92 -3.28
N TRP A 116 1.35 -6.34 -4.06
CA TRP A 116 1.19 -5.90 -5.44
C TRP A 116 -0.25 -6.01 -5.91
N THR A 117 -0.58 -5.27 -6.98
CA THR A 117 -1.89 -5.32 -7.64
C THR A 117 -1.82 -6.22 -8.86
N TYR A 118 -2.67 -7.23 -8.92
CA TYR A 118 -2.67 -8.23 -10.00
C TYR A 118 -3.93 -8.13 -10.84
N LYS A 119 -3.75 -8.25 -12.18
CA LYS A 119 -4.83 -8.37 -13.15
C LYS A 119 -5.60 -9.67 -12.93
N CYS A 120 -6.92 -9.58 -12.97
CA CYS A 120 -7.81 -10.73 -12.94
C CYS A 120 -8.41 -11.02 -14.32
N LYS A 121 -9.24 -12.04 -14.44
CA LYS A 121 -9.70 -12.64 -15.69
C LYS A 121 -10.33 -11.65 -16.68
N ASN A 122 -11.06 -10.67 -16.18
CA ASN A 122 -11.82 -9.74 -17.04
C ASN A 122 -11.14 -8.36 -17.22
N TRP A 123 -9.88 -8.22 -16.80
CA TRP A 123 -9.15 -6.93 -16.77
C TRP A 123 -9.17 -6.16 -18.10
N ALA A 124 -9.26 -6.86 -19.24
CA ALA A 124 -9.30 -6.21 -20.54
C ALA A 124 -10.63 -5.48 -20.83
N ASN A 125 -11.71 -5.90 -20.16
CA ASN A 125 -13.05 -5.34 -20.33
C ASN A 125 -13.48 -4.51 -19.10
N ASP A 126 -12.93 -4.79 -17.93
CA ASP A 126 -13.16 -4.04 -16.69
C ASP A 126 -11.82 -3.53 -16.14
N PRO A 127 -11.56 -2.21 -16.21
CA PRO A 127 -10.30 -1.64 -15.71
C PRO A 127 -10.13 -1.76 -14.20
N ASN A 128 -11.12 -2.26 -13.46
CA ASN A 128 -11.07 -2.52 -12.02
C ASN A 128 -11.10 -4.04 -11.68
N ASP A 129 -10.98 -4.94 -12.67
CA ASP A 129 -10.87 -6.38 -12.37
C ASP A 129 -9.44 -6.74 -11.95
N TYR A 130 -9.09 -6.24 -10.76
CA TYR A 130 -7.80 -6.41 -10.11
C TYR A 130 -7.98 -6.81 -8.65
N VAL A 131 -6.96 -7.44 -8.09
CA VAL A 131 -6.81 -7.70 -6.65
C VAL A 131 -5.49 -7.15 -6.15
N TYR A 132 -5.47 -6.70 -4.89
CA TYR A 132 -4.24 -6.45 -4.17
C TYR A 132 -3.98 -7.64 -3.25
N VAL A 133 -2.80 -8.25 -3.37
CA VAL A 133 -2.39 -9.40 -2.53
C VAL A 133 -1.12 -9.02 -1.79
N ILE A 134 -1.06 -9.34 -0.50
CA ILE A 134 0.14 -9.16 0.32
C ILE A 134 0.71 -10.53 0.69
N LEU A 135 1.91 -10.81 0.20
CA LEU A 135 2.65 -12.00 0.62
C LEU A 135 3.43 -11.68 1.90
N GLN A 136 2.95 -12.22 3.02
CA GLN A 136 3.53 -11.99 4.33
C GLN A 136 4.96 -12.56 4.45
N ARG A 137 5.77 -11.93 5.30
CA ARG A 137 7.18 -12.35 5.53
C ARG A 137 7.30 -13.54 6.48
N GLY A 138 6.32 -13.76 7.36
CA GLY A 138 6.32 -14.85 8.33
C GLY A 138 6.30 -16.23 7.67
N ALA A 139 7.05 -17.19 8.21
CA ALA A 139 7.16 -18.53 7.62
C ALA A 139 5.81 -19.23 7.54
N LYS A 140 5.00 -19.17 8.60
CA LYS A 140 3.66 -19.77 8.65
C LYS A 140 2.69 -19.12 7.66
N ASP A 141 2.70 -17.78 7.57
CA ASP A 141 1.83 -17.05 6.65
C ASP A 141 2.21 -17.32 5.19
N PHE A 142 3.52 -17.45 4.94
CA PHE A 142 4.03 -17.81 3.62
C PHE A 142 3.64 -19.24 3.22
N GLU A 143 3.72 -20.21 4.14
CA GLU A 143 3.28 -21.58 3.92
C GLU A 143 1.79 -21.65 3.55
N LEU A 144 0.93 -20.93 4.30
CA LEU A 144 -0.50 -20.84 3.99
C LEU A 144 -0.74 -20.24 2.60
N ALA A 145 0.01 -19.19 2.24
CA ALA A 145 -0.08 -18.59 0.91
C ALA A 145 0.36 -19.56 -0.20
N CYS A 146 1.46 -20.30 -0.01
CA CYS A 146 1.93 -21.29 -0.98
C CYS A 146 0.87 -22.39 -1.24
N HIS A 147 0.30 -22.94 -0.18
CA HIS A 147 -0.77 -23.94 -0.32
C HIS A 147 -2.00 -23.40 -1.05
N ALA A 148 -2.44 -22.18 -0.71
CA ALA A 148 -3.60 -21.55 -1.35
C ALA A 148 -3.38 -21.21 -2.83
N LEU A 149 -2.15 -20.85 -3.20
CA LEU A 149 -1.74 -20.51 -4.56
C LEU A 149 -1.37 -21.76 -5.39
N GLY A 150 -1.12 -22.91 -4.75
CA GLY A 150 -0.58 -24.11 -5.40
C GLY A 150 0.92 -23.98 -5.71
N PHE A 151 1.69 -23.28 -4.88
CA PHE A 151 3.12 -23.02 -5.04
C PHE A 151 3.96 -23.72 -3.97
N ASP A 152 3.64 -24.99 -3.67
CA ASP A 152 4.32 -25.77 -2.62
C ASP A 152 5.83 -25.94 -2.89
N ASP A 153 6.23 -25.90 -4.15
CA ASP A 153 7.63 -25.90 -4.57
C ASP A 153 8.44 -24.73 -3.99
N TRP A 154 7.81 -23.58 -3.70
CA TRP A 154 8.47 -22.43 -3.09
C TRP A 154 8.92 -22.68 -1.64
N LEU A 155 8.31 -23.62 -0.94
CA LEU A 155 8.64 -23.93 0.45
C LEU A 155 10.04 -24.53 0.58
N THR A 156 10.50 -25.23 -0.45
CA THR A 156 11.80 -25.90 -0.48
C THR A 156 12.82 -25.26 -1.42
N ASN A 157 12.38 -24.39 -2.32
CA ASN A 157 13.26 -23.71 -3.26
C ASN A 157 14.07 -22.60 -2.55
N PRO A 158 15.42 -22.62 -2.59
CA PRO A 158 16.28 -21.62 -1.96
C PRO A 158 16.01 -20.17 -2.42
N ASP A 159 15.50 -19.98 -3.64
CA ASP A 159 15.22 -18.67 -4.21
C ASP A 159 13.94 -18.04 -3.64
N PHE A 160 13.09 -18.82 -2.95
CA PHE A 160 11.79 -18.34 -2.45
C PHE A 160 11.51 -18.71 -0.99
N ASN A 161 12.20 -19.69 -0.40
CA ASN A 161 11.87 -20.22 0.92
C ASN A 161 12.16 -19.26 2.10
N THR A 162 12.91 -18.18 1.90
CA THR A 162 13.15 -17.14 2.90
C THR A 162 12.61 -15.79 2.43
N ALA A 163 12.30 -14.91 3.38
CA ALA A 163 11.82 -13.55 3.07
C ALA A 163 12.86 -12.76 2.25
N ASP A 164 14.13 -12.88 2.59
CA ASP A 164 15.22 -12.17 1.90
C ASP A 164 15.46 -12.72 0.49
N ALA A 165 15.29 -14.02 0.28
CA ALA A 165 15.33 -14.63 -1.05
C ALA A 165 14.18 -14.11 -1.91
N ARG A 166 12.95 -14.09 -1.40
CA ARG A 166 11.79 -13.53 -2.11
C ARG A 166 11.96 -12.05 -2.46
N ASP A 167 12.54 -11.25 -1.57
CA ASP A 167 12.82 -9.84 -1.86
C ASP A 167 13.79 -9.67 -3.03
N LYS A 168 14.76 -10.56 -3.18
CA LYS A 168 15.69 -10.57 -4.32
C LYS A 168 15.02 -11.00 -5.62
N HIS A 169 14.09 -11.95 -5.54
CA HIS A 169 13.35 -12.53 -6.66
C HIS A 169 11.92 -11.99 -6.80
N LYS A 170 11.66 -10.78 -6.27
CA LYS A 170 10.30 -10.21 -6.20
C LYS A 170 9.56 -10.16 -7.54
N ASN A 171 10.26 -9.89 -8.64
CA ASN A 171 9.65 -9.84 -9.96
C ASN A 171 9.14 -11.21 -10.42
N GLU A 172 9.87 -12.28 -10.10
CA GLU A 172 9.48 -13.67 -10.37
C GLU A 172 8.28 -14.08 -9.49
N VAL A 173 8.32 -13.67 -8.22
CA VAL A 173 7.20 -13.89 -7.27
C VAL A 173 5.94 -13.21 -7.80
N TRP A 174 6.01 -11.95 -8.20
CA TRP A 174 4.87 -11.22 -8.75
C TRP A 174 4.37 -11.79 -10.06
N ALA A 175 5.26 -12.19 -10.97
CA ALA A 175 4.89 -12.80 -12.25
C ALA A 175 4.08 -14.10 -12.03
N ARG A 176 4.52 -14.96 -11.13
CA ARG A 176 3.83 -16.23 -10.86
C ARG A 176 2.49 -16.04 -10.15
N ILE A 177 2.37 -15.09 -9.24
CA ILE A 177 1.07 -14.73 -8.65
C ILE A 177 0.15 -14.11 -9.71
N GLN A 178 0.69 -13.33 -10.65
CA GLN A 178 -0.08 -12.79 -11.77
C GLN A 178 -0.66 -13.91 -12.66
N GLU A 179 0.10 -14.97 -12.94
CA GLU A 179 -0.38 -16.15 -13.69
C GLU A 179 -1.53 -16.86 -12.97
N PHE A 180 -1.51 -16.92 -11.66
CA PHE A 180 -2.62 -17.45 -10.87
C PHE A 180 -3.86 -16.53 -10.94
N CYS A 181 -3.70 -15.24 -10.75
CA CYS A 181 -4.79 -14.28 -10.67
C CYS A 181 -5.51 -14.09 -12.01
N ILE A 182 -4.78 -14.07 -13.13
CA ILE A 182 -5.35 -13.80 -14.47
C ILE A 182 -6.38 -14.85 -14.92
N THR A 183 -6.39 -16.02 -14.30
CA THR A 183 -7.31 -17.11 -14.62
C THR A 183 -8.65 -17.01 -13.89
N LYS A 184 -8.79 -16.09 -12.92
CA LYS A 184 -9.92 -15.97 -12.00
C LYS A 184 -10.42 -14.52 -11.93
N THR A 185 -11.67 -14.33 -11.55
CA THR A 185 -12.20 -13.00 -11.23
C THR A 185 -11.62 -12.48 -9.92
N LYS A 186 -11.66 -11.17 -9.71
CA LYS A 186 -11.20 -10.54 -8.46
C LYS A 186 -11.89 -11.12 -7.20
N PHE A 187 -13.16 -11.49 -7.31
CA PHE A 187 -13.91 -12.08 -6.20
C PHE A 187 -13.52 -13.52 -5.92
N GLU A 188 -13.28 -14.35 -6.96
CA GLU A 188 -12.80 -15.73 -6.80
C GLU A 188 -11.41 -15.75 -6.17
N VAL A 189 -10.48 -14.87 -6.59
CA VAL A 189 -9.16 -14.76 -5.98
C VAL A 189 -9.28 -14.34 -4.52
N THR A 190 -10.11 -13.33 -4.24
CA THR A 190 -10.32 -12.83 -2.88
C THR A 190 -10.88 -13.91 -1.97
N GLU A 191 -11.89 -14.65 -2.42
CA GLU A 191 -12.48 -15.74 -1.64
C GLU A 191 -11.49 -16.87 -1.33
N LEU A 192 -10.71 -17.29 -2.34
CA LEU A 192 -9.71 -18.35 -2.18
C LEU A 192 -8.62 -17.95 -1.18
N LEU A 193 -8.01 -16.80 -1.37
CA LEU A 193 -6.87 -16.37 -0.57
C LEU A 193 -7.29 -15.93 0.84
N SER A 194 -8.44 -15.25 1.00
CA SER A 194 -8.93 -14.86 2.31
C SER A 194 -9.29 -16.02 3.21
N LYS A 195 -9.88 -17.10 2.64
CA LYS A 195 -10.15 -18.36 3.37
C LYS A 195 -8.87 -19.02 3.91
N ALA A 196 -7.76 -18.85 3.21
CA ALA A 196 -6.46 -19.32 3.64
C ALA A 196 -5.72 -18.36 4.60
N GLY A 197 -6.34 -17.22 4.94
CA GLY A 197 -5.73 -16.19 5.82
C GLY A 197 -4.68 -15.32 5.11
N VAL A 198 -4.61 -15.35 3.78
CA VAL A 198 -3.73 -14.47 3.02
C VAL A 198 -4.40 -13.09 2.88
N PRO A 199 -3.73 -11.99 3.24
CA PRO A 199 -4.26 -10.65 3.06
C PRO A 199 -4.46 -10.33 1.58
N VAL A 200 -5.71 -10.14 1.20
CA VAL A 200 -6.14 -9.90 -0.18
C VAL A 200 -7.38 -9.02 -0.19
N GLY A 201 -7.53 -8.19 -1.21
CA GLY A 201 -8.74 -7.39 -1.42
C GLY A 201 -8.98 -7.11 -2.91
N PRO A 202 -10.26 -7.11 -3.35
CA PRO A 202 -10.60 -6.75 -4.72
C PRO A 202 -10.53 -5.24 -4.89
N VAL A 203 -10.14 -4.77 -6.07
CA VAL A 203 -10.28 -3.35 -6.44
C VAL A 203 -11.76 -3.11 -6.76
N LEU A 204 -12.48 -2.53 -5.83
CA LEU A 204 -13.89 -2.19 -6.00
C LEU A 204 -14.05 -0.84 -6.72
N ASN A 205 -14.88 -0.80 -7.73
CA ASN A 205 -15.31 0.46 -8.32
C ASN A 205 -16.38 1.13 -7.43
N THR A 206 -16.70 2.40 -7.71
CA THR A 206 -17.65 3.17 -6.89
C THR A 206 -19.05 2.57 -6.86
N LYS A 207 -19.50 1.90 -7.92
CA LYS A 207 -20.80 1.24 -7.95
C LYS A 207 -20.80 -0.01 -7.06
N GLU A 208 -19.75 -0.80 -7.10
CA GLU A 208 -19.58 -1.98 -6.24
C GLU A 208 -19.55 -1.56 -4.76
N ILE A 209 -18.80 -0.49 -4.41
CA ILE A 209 -18.76 0.03 -3.04
C ILE A 209 -20.17 0.43 -2.55
N MET A 210 -20.98 1.09 -3.40
CA MET A 210 -22.33 1.52 -3.04
C MET A 210 -23.32 0.37 -2.86
N THR A 211 -23.02 -0.81 -3.36
CA THR A 211 -23.89 -1.99 -3.29
C THR A 211 -23.29 -3.10 -2.41
N ASP A 212 -22.11 -2.89 -1.84
CA ASP A 212 -21.47 -3.86 -0.95
C ASP A 212 -22.27 -3.95 0.36
N PRO A 213 -22.68 -5.15 0.79
CA PRO A 213 -23.47 -5.32 2.00
C PRO A 213 -22.71 -4.99 3.30
N HIS A 214 -21.42 -4.80 3.26
CA HIS A 214 -20.58 -4.39 4.39
C HIS A 214 -20.47 -2.87 4.58
N ASN A 215 -20.97 -2.07 3.62
CA ASN A 215 -20.99 -0.58 3.66
C ASN A 215 -22.44 -0.03 4.00
#